data_195c29e0c681026a581eafae248b1697
#
_entry.id   195c29e0c681026a581eafae248b1697
#
_cell.length_a   1.000
_cell.length_b   1.000
_cell.length_c   1.000
_cell.angle_alpha   90.00
_cell.angle_beta   90.00
_cell.angle_gamma   90.00
#
_symmetry.space_group_name_H-M   'P 1'
#
loop_
_entity.id
_entity.type
_entity.pdbx_description
1 polymer ?
#
loop_
_entity_poly.entity_id
_entity_poly.type
_entity_poly.pdbx_seq_one_letter_code
_entity_poly.pdbx_strand_id
1 'polypeptide(L)'
;MDKKFRKNRVWPVMLLAAGLISGGCGKAEPFDASGYVESVLDANYHGEYEEYAGYRDISVEDAKEEIEESVDAQVEAELSDIDGMTEEGKDEYRALLAEMDKLMRYEVGQAEENKDESYQVPVTIEPVNIYQTLEQHSS
;
A
#
# COMPACT_ATOMS: atom_id res chain seq x y z
N MET A 1 -0.63 -26.95 -19.16
CA MET A 1 -0.10 -27.00 -17.80
C MET A 1 0.29 -25.63 -17.27
N ASP A 2 0.84 -24.81 -18.08
CA ASP A 2 1.33 -23.49 -17.67
C ASP A 2 0.27 -22.42 -17.45
N LYS A 3 -0.94 -22.69 -17.89
CA LYS A 3 -2.06 -21.76 -17.72
C LYS A 3 -2.55 -21.61 -16.29
N LYS A 4 -2.28 -22.58 -15.42
CA LYS A 4 -2.61 -22.49 -13.98
C LYS A 4 -1.61 -21.64 -13.23
N PHE A 5 -0.38 -21.56 -13.67
CA PHE A 5 0.67 -20.76 -13.04
C PHE A 5 0.53 -19.26 -13.32
N ARG A 6 -0.07 -18.89 -14.46
CA ARG A 6 -0.24 -17.49 -14.84
C ARG A 6 -1.37 -16.78 -14.11
N LYS A 7 -2.35 -17.55 -13.65
CA LYS A 7 -3.48 -17.00 -12.90
C LYS A 7 -3.19 -16.75 -11.42
N ASN A 8 -2.14 -17.36 -10.91
CA ASN A 8 -1.85 -17.34 -9.49
C ASN A 8 -0.50 -16.70 -9.18
N ARG A 9 -0.16 -15.62 -9.83
CA ARG A 9 0.86 -14.74 -9.26
C ARG A 9 0.26 -13.96 -8.10
N VAL A 10 -0.22 -14.73 -7.15
CA VAL A 10 -0.54 -14.25 -5.83
C VAL A 10 0.78 -14.11 -5.11
N TRP A 11 1.21 -12.89 -4.93
CA TRP A 11 2.30 -12.60 -4.03
C TRP A 11 1.66 -12.31 -2.68
N PRO A 12 1.73 -13.25 -1.73
CA PRO A 12 1.27 -12.93 -0.39
C PRO A 12 2.24 -11.92 0.22
N VAL A 13 1.87 -10.68 0.20
CA VAL A 13 2.55 -9.67 1.00
C VAL A 13 2.07 -9.88 2.43
N MET A 14 2.88 -10.54 3.23
CA MET A 14 2.64 -10.64 4.66
C MET A 14 2.99 -9.31 5.32
N LEU A 15 1.98 -8.51 5.55
CA LEU A 15 2.12 -7.34 6.40
C LEU A 15 1.87 -7.78 7.85
N LEU A 16 2.95 -7.88 8.61
CA LEU A 16 2.89 -8.07 10.04
C LEU A 16 2.50 -6.74 10.68
N ALA A 17 1.22 -6.55 10.88
CA ALA A 17 0.75 -5.45 11.70
C ALA A 17 0.83 -5.87 13.16
N ALA A 18 1.94 -5.54 13.81
CA ALA A 18 2.03 -5.68 15.25
C ALA A 18 1.16 -4.61 15.90
N GLY A 19 -0.07 -4.96 16.16
CA GLY A 19 -0.96 -4.11 16.92
C GLY A 19 -0.56 -4.11 18.38
N LEU A 20 0.22 -3.14 18.80
CA LEU A 20 0.39 -2.88 20.21
C LEU A 20 -0.90 -2.27 20.76
N ILE A 21 -1.86 -3.12 21.00
CA ILE A 21 -2.99 -2.71 21.82
C ILE A 21 -2.59 -2.94 23.27
N SER A 22 -1.91 -1.99 23.84
CA SER A 22 -1.88 -1.86 25.29
C SER A 22 -3.29 -1.40 25.70
N GLY A 23 -4.26 -2.25 25.42
CA GLY A 23 -5.64 -2.02 25.76
C GLY A 23 -5.79 -2.17 27.25
N GLY A 24 -6.11 -1.11 27.91
CA GLY A 24 -6.62 -1.19 29.25
C GLY A 24 -7.79 -2.15 29.37
N CYS A 25 -8.01 -2.62 30.54
CA CYS A 25 -9.06 -3.46 31.02
C CYS A 25 -10.37 -3.29 30.28
N GLY A 26 -10.86 -4.32 29.65
CA GLY A 26 -12.19 -4.39 29.13
C GLY A 26 -12.28 -5.19 27.85
N LYS A 27 -13.45 -5.53 27.50
CA LYS A 27 -13.78 -6.21 26.25
C LYS A 27 -13.45 -5.33 25.07
N ALA A 28 -12.15 -5.23 24.72
CA ALA A 28 -11.74 -4.61 23.50
C ALA A 28 -12.31 -5.42 22.34
N GLU A 29 -13.01 -4.79 21.44
CA GLU A 29 -13.35 -5.42 20.16
C GLU A 29 -12.06 -5.89 19.50
N PRO A 30 -12.05 -7.07 18.85
CA PRO A 30 -10.86 -7.52 18.17
C PRO A 30 -10.45 -6.48 17.13
N PHE A 31 -9.16 -6.20 17.05
CA PHE A 31 -8.62 -5.25 16.10
C PHE A 31 -8.90 -5.71 14.67
N ASP A 32 -9.48 -4.85 13.86
CA ASP A 32 -9.73 -5.11 12.45
C ASP A 32 -8.45 -4.93 11.63
N ALA A 33 -7.60 -5.94 11.65
CA ALA A 33 -6.33 -5.93 10.94
C ALA A 33 -6.49 -5.88 9.42
N SER A 34 -7.51 -6.56 8.88
CA SER A 34 -7.82 -6.51 7.45
C SER A 34 -8.21 -5.11 7.00
N GLY A 35 -9.12 -4.46 7.74
CA GLY A 35 -9.53 -3.08 7.46
C GLY A 35 -8.38 -2.09 7.60
N TYR A 36 -7.51 -2.27 8.58
CA TYR A 36 -6.30 -1.45 8.71
C TYR A 36 -5.37 -1.58 7.49
N VAL A 37 -5.07 -2.80 7.06
CA VAL A 37 -4.22 -3.04 5.88
C VAL A 37 -4.87 -2.46 4.63
N GLU A 38 -6.17 -2.63 4.45
CA GLU A 38 -6.90 -2.04 3.33
C GLU A 38 -6.77 -0.50 3.34
N SER A 39 -6.94 0.13 4.50
CA SER A 39 -6.81 1.58 4.66
C SER A 39 -5.40 2.10 4.33
N VAL A 40 -4.36 1.32 4.68
CA VAL A 40 -2.97 1.64 4.33
C VAL A 40 -2.76 1.60 2.81
N LEU A 41 -3.30 0.58 2.16
CA LEU A 41 -3.20 0.43 0.71
C LEU A 41 -3.97 1.53 -0.02
N ASP A 42 -5.18 1.84 0.43
CA ASP A 42 -6.00 2.90 -0.14
C ASP A 42 -5.33 4.28 0.01
N ALA A 43 -4.72 4.53 1.16
CA ALA A 43 -3.97 5.77 1.40
C ALA A 43 -2.74 5.88 0.48
N ASN A 44 -1.98 4.79 0.33
CA ASN A 44 -0.75 4.79 -0.47
C ASN A 44 -1.01 4.81 -1.98
N TYR A 45 -2.00 4.08 -2.45
CA TYR A 45 -2.23 3.90 -3.89
C TYR A 45 -3.36 4.75 -4.45
N HIS A 46 -4.42 4.96 -3.68
CA HIS A 46 -5.62 5.66 -4.16
C HIS A 46 -5.82 7.06 -3.57
N GLY A 47 -4.95 7.47 -2.64
CA GLY A 47 -5.05 8.78 -2.01
C GLY A 47 -6.28 8.94 -1.10
N GLU A 48 -6.77 7.84 -0.55
CA GLU A 48 -7.88 7.81 0.38
C GLU A 48 -7.36 7.72 1.81
N TYR A 49 -7.35 8.83 2.53
CA TYR A 49 -6.66 8.95 3.82
C TYR A 49 -7.59 8.83 5.04
N GLU A 50 -8.90 8.95 4.86
CA GLU A 50 -9.86 9.06 5.94
C GLU A 50 -9.88 7.84 6.87
N GLU A 51 -9.92 6.65 6.29
CA GLU A 51 -9.91 5.41 7.09
C GLU A 51 -8.57 5.18 7.77
N TYR A 52 -7.50 5.42 7.06
CA TYR A 52 -6.14 5.33 7.63
C TYR A 52 -5.97 6.29 8.80
N ALA A 53 -6.40 7.54 8.66
CA ALA A 53 -6.39 8.53 9.73
C ALA A 53 -7.21 8.07 10.94
N GLY A 54 -8.36 7.45 10.69
CA GLY A 54 -9.21 6.89 11.74
C GLY A 54 -8.53 5.78 12.54
N TYR A 55 -7.88 4.84 11.86
CA TYR A 55 -7.14 3.76 12.53
C TYR A 55 -5.92 4.28 13.32
N ARG A 56 -5.31 5.34 12.86
CA ARG A 56 -4.14 5.96 13.49
C ARG A 56 -4.48 6.97 14.57
N ASP A 57 -5.74 7.37 14.68
CA ASP A 57 -6.22 8.44 15.56
C ASP A 57 -5.48 9.77 15.32
N ILE A 58 -5.32 10.11 14.06
CA ILE A 58 -4.70 11.35 13.59
C ILE A 58 -5.63 12.09 12.64
N SER A 59 -5.31 13.34 12.31
CA SER A 59 -6.08 14.09 11.32
C SER A 59 -5.85 13.53 9.91
N VAL A 60 -6.76 13.79 8.99
CA VAL A 60 -6.62 13.43 7.58
C VAL A 60 -5.42 14.14 6.95
N GLU A 61 -5.15 15.38 7.36
CA GLU A 61 -3.98 16.15 6.91
C GLU A 61 -2.67 15.51 7.35
N ASP A 62 -2.57 15.11 8.62
CA ASP A 62 -1.39 14.40 9.13
C ASP A 62 -1.20 13.04 8.44
N ALA A 63 -2.29 12.31 8.21
CA ALA A 63 -2.25 11.05 7.50
C ALA A 63 -1.71 11.22 6.08
N LYS A 64 -2.16 12.24 5.38
CA LYS A 64 -1.67 12.59 4.05
C LYS A 64 -0.19 12.93 4.07
N GLU A 65 0.25 13.77 5.02
CA GLU A 65 1.65 14.14 5.18
C GLU A 65 2.55 12.92 5.42
N GLU A 66 2.15 12.01 6.33
CA GLU A 66 2.88 10.76 6.58
C GLU A 66 3.05 9.91 5.31
N ILE A 67 1.99 9.78 4.52
CA ILE A 67 2.04 9.00 3.28
C ILE A 67 2.92 9.68 2.23
N GLU A 68 2.78 11.00 2.05
CA GLU A 68 3.60 11.77 1.11
C GLU A 68 5.09 11.70 1.47
N GLU A 69 5.45 11.83 2.74
CA GLU A 69 6.83 11.67 3.22
C GLU A 69 7.38 10.26 2.95
N SER A 70 6.54 9.24 3.12
CA SER A 70 6.91 7.85 2.83
C SER A 70 7.18 7.64 1.34
N VAL A 71 6.34 8.19 0.48
CA VAL A 71 6.52 8.14 -0.99
C VAL A 71 7.78 8.89 -1.41
N ASP A 72 8.01 10.07 -0.85
CA ASP A 72 9.22 10.85 -1.13
C ASP A 72 10.48 10.10 -0.74
N ALA A 73 10.49 9.49 0.44
CA ALA A 73 11.62 8.67 0.89
C ALA A 73 11.86 7.47 -0.03
N GLN A 74 10.81 6.84 -0.52
CA GLN A 74 10.92 5.74 -1.47
C GLN A 74 11.50 6.22 -2.79
N VAL A 75 10.99 7.30 -3.35
CA VAL A 75 11.51 7.90 -4.61
C VAL A 75 12.98 8.27 -4.48
N GLU A 76 13.35 8.92 -3.38
CA GLU A 76 14.77 9.27 -3.13
C GLU A 76 15.65 8.01 -3.08
N ALA A 77 15.19 6.95 -2.41
CA ALA A 77 15.92 5.69 -2.33
C ALA A 77 16.06 5.01 -3.70
N GLU A 78 14.99 4.99 -4.49
CA GLU A 78 15.00 4.37 -5.82
C GLU A 78 15.86 5.12 -6.82
N LEU A 79 15.90 6.44 -6.72
CA LEU A 79 16.63 7.30 -7.66
C LEU A 79 18.06 7.65 -7.20
N SER A 80 18.45 7.24 -6.00
CA SER A 80 19.77 7.58 -5.42
C SER A 80 20.97 7.11 -6.26
N ASP A 81 20.81 6.01 -6.96
CA ASP A 81 21.86 5.40 -7.78
C ASP A 81 21.87 5.89 -9.23
N ILE A 82 20.96 6.82 -9.57
CA ILE A 82 20.87 7.36 -10.93
C ILE A 82 21.64 8.68 -11.03
N ASP A 83 22.82 8.61 -11.65
CA ASP A 83 23.65 9.78 -11.87
C ASP A 83 22.97 10.80 -12.80
N GLY A 84 22.95 12.04 -12.37
CA GLY A 84 22.43 13.15 -13.18
C GLY A 84 20.91 13.35 -13.10
N MET A 85 20.25 12.67 -12.18
CA MET A 85 18.83 12.90 -11.93
C MET A 85 18.60 14.32 -11.40
N THR A 86 17.78 15.08 -12.11
CA THR A 86 17.40 16.45 -11.71
C THR A 86 16.17 16.43 -10.79
N GLU A 87 15.94 17.51 -10.05
CA GLU A 87 14.72 17.66 -9.24
C GLU A 87 13.46 17.61 -10.12
N GLU A 88 13.50 18.21 -11.30
CA GLU A 88 12.41 18.10 -12.29
C GLU A 88 12.16 16.65 -12.71
N GLY A 89 13.21 15.87 -12.95
CA GLY A 89 13.10 14.44 -13.25
C GLY A 89 12.50 13.63 -12.12
N LYS A 90 12.82 13.96 -10.87
CA LYS A 90 12.20 13.35 -9.69
C LYS A 90 10.72 13.67 -9.60
N ASP A 91 10.32 14.89 -9.86
CA ASP A 91 8.92 15.32 -9.84
C ASP A 91 8.12 14.62 -10.94
N GLU A 92 8.69 14.47 -12.14
CA GLU A 92 8.08 13.70 -13.22
C GLU A 92 7.90 12.21 -12.84
N TYR A 93 8.90 11.64 -12.19
CA TYR A 93 8.85 10.27 -11.71
C TYR A 93 7.76 10.08 -10.64
N ARG A 94 7.65 11.00 -9.68
CA ARG A 94 6.57 11.00 -8.68
C ARG A 94 5.20 11.06 -9.33
N ALA A 95 5.02 11.94 -10.31
CA ALA A 95 3.76 12.07 -11.04
C ALA A 95 3.40 10.79 -11.79
N LEU A 96 4.38 10.14 -12.41
CA LEU A 96 4.19 8.86 -13.09
C LEU A 96 3.81 7.74 -12.12
N LEU A 97 4.50 7.66 -10.97
CA LEU A 97 4.14 6.70 -9.92
C LEU A 97 2.71 6.91 -9.43
N ALA A 98 2.31 8.14 -9.19
CA ALA A 98 0.95 8.45 -8.74
C ALA A 98 -0.12 8.01 -9.75
N GLU A 99 0.17 8.15 -11.04
CA GLU A 99 -0.71 7.67 -12.10
C GLU A 99 -0.79 6.13 -12.14
N MET A 100 0.34 5.47 -11.97
CA MET A 100 0.40 4.01 -11.90
C MET A 100 -0.30 3.47 -10.66
N ASP A 101 -0.12 4.11 -9.54
CA ASP A 101 -0.71 3.72 -8.26
C ASP A 101 -2.24 3.74 -8.31
N LYS A 102 -2.84 4.68 -9.01
CA LYS A 102 -4.29 4.74 -9.21
C LYS A 102 -4.84 3.52 -9.95
N LEU A 103 -4.00 2.84 -10.73
CA LEU A 103 -4.36 1.66 -11.49
C LEU A 103 -4.13 0.36 -10.69
N MET A 104 -3.48 0.45 -9.53
CA MET A 104 -3.24 -0.70 -8.68
C MET A 104 -4.54 -1.30 -8.18
N ARG A 105 -4.65 -2.60 -8.33
CA ARG A 105 -5.76 -3.38 -7.78
C ARG A 105 -5.24 -4.38 -6.78
N TYR A 106 -5.93 -4.49 -5.68
CA TYR A 106 -5.56 -5.41 -4.61
C TYR A 106 -6.82 -5.95 -3.93
N GLU A 107 -6.68 -7.12 -3.37
CA GLU A 107 -7.68 -7.74 -2.52
C GLU A 107 -7.05 -8.02 -1.16
N VAL A 108 -7.70 -7.58 -0.10
CA VAL A 108 -7.29 -7.85 1.27
C VAL A 108 -8.12 -9.03 1.79
N GLY A 109 -7.44 -10.10 2.17
CA GLY A 109 -8.08 -11.29 2.72
C GLY A 109 -8.35 -11.17 4.20
N GLN A 110 -8.84 -12.25 4.77
CA GLN A 110 -9.16 -12.32 6.19
C GLN A 110 -7.89 -12.41 7.04
N ALA A 111 -7.83 -11.56 8.07
CA ALA A 111 -6.72 -11.56 9.03
C ALA A 111 -6.71 -12.83 9.87
N GLU A 112 -5.53 -13.36 10.14
CA GLU A 112 -5.30 -14.45 11.08
C GLU A 112 -4.47 -13.93 12.24
N GLU A 113 -4.95 -14.17 13.47
CA GLU A 113 -4.20 -13.82 14.67
C GLU A 113 -3.22 -14.91 15.03
N ASN A 114 -1.96 -14.53 15.25
CA ASN A 114 -0.91 -15.43 15.70
C ASN A 114 -0.90 -15.55 17.24
N LYS A 115 -0.14 -16.52 17.75
CA LYS A 115 -0.01 -16.76 19.19
C LYS A 115 0.66 -15.62 19.96
N ASP A 116 1.41 -14.77 19.28
CA ASP A 116 2.11 -13.63 19.84
C ASP A 116 1.30 -12.32 19.74
N GLU A 117 -0.01 -12.42 19.48
CA GLU A 117 -0.93 -11.30 19.31
C GLU A 117 -0.67 -10.46 18.04
N SER A 118 0.19 -10.92 17.14
CA SER A 118 0.35 -10.31 15.82
C SER A 118 -0.70 -10.85 14.84
N TYR A 119 -0.93 -10.11 13.76
CA TYR A 119 -1.89 -10.50 12.72
C TYR A 119 -1.16 -10.73 11.39
N GLN A 120 -1.62 -11.75 10.67
CA GLN A 120 -1.26 -11.97 9.28
C GLN A 120 -2.44 -11.62 8.40
N VAL A 121 -2.23 -10.72 7.45
CA VAL A 121 -3.26 -10.33 6.50
C VAL A 121 -2.79 -10.65 5.10
N PRO A 122 -3.44 -11.59 4.40
CA PRO A 122 -3.07 -11.90 3.02
C PRO A 122 -3.56 -10.78 2.10
N VAL A 123 -2.66 -10.29 1.26
CA VAL A 123 -2.97 -9.28 0.25
C VAL A 123 -2.63 -9.84 -1.12
N THR A 124 -3.58 -9.82 -2.03
CA THR A 124 -3.38 -10.17 -3.42
C THR A 124 -3.28 -8.89 -4.23
N ILE A 125 -2.18 -8.68 -4.92
CA ILE A 125 -1.97 -7.51 -5.77
C ILE A 125 -2.02 -7.95 -7.23
N GLU A 126 -2.88 -7.30 -8.03
CA GLU A 126 -2.89 -7.48 -9.48
C GLU A 126 -1.83 -6.56 -10.10
N PRO A 127 -0.87 -7.13 -10.84
CA PRO A 127 0.14 -6.30 -11.48
C PRO A 127 -0.47 -5.40 -12.54
N VAL A 128 -0.04 -4.15 -12.57
CA VAL A 128 -0.43 -3.19 -13.62
C VAL A 128 0.20 -3.64 -14.93
N ASN A 129 -0.62 -3.79 -15.96
CA ASN A 129 -0.11 -4.10 -17.29
C ASN A 129 0.28 -2.80 -18.01
N ILE A 130 1.53 -2.43 -17.85
CA ILE A 130 2.12 -1.20 -18.42
C ILE A 130 1.97 -1.17 -19.95
N TYR A 131 2.07 -2.32 -20.60
CA TYR A 131 1.98 -2.40 -22.06
C TYR A 131 0.59 -2.05 -22.59
N GLN A 132 -0.47 -2.50 -21.94
CA GLN A 132 -1.83 -2.12 -22.30
C GLN A 132 -2.10 -0.64 -22.12
N THR A 133 -1.54 -0.07 -21.06
CA THR A 133 -1.68 1.36 -20.75
C THR A 133 -0.96 2.20 -21.81
N LEU A 134 0.24 1.80 -22.21
CA LEU A 134 0.99 2.47 -23.27
C LEU A 134 0.29 2.39 -24.64
N GLU A 135 -0.30 1.25 -24.98
CA GLU A 135 -1.08 1.09 -26.21
C GLU A 135 -2.29 2.01 -26.26
N GLN A 136 -2.97 2.21 -25.13
CA GLN A 136 -4.12 3.12 -25.04
C GLN A 136 -3.71 4.59 -25.18
N HIS A 137 -2.51 4.96 -24.79
CA HIS A 137 -1.99 6.33 -24.90
C HIS A 137 -1.31 6.63 -26.23
N SER A 138 -0.91 5.62 -27.00
CA SER A 138 -0.19 5.81 -28.26
C SER A 138 -1.08 5.78 -29.50
N SER A 139 -2.37 5.57 -29.35
CA SER A 139 -3.31 5.58 -30.46
C SER A 139 -4.11 6.86 -30.60
#